data_6c5c012829a7d0e153297b45446046ef
#
_entry.id   6c5c012829a7d0e153297b45446046ef
#
_cell.length_a   1.000
_cell.length_b   1.000
_cell.length_c   1.000
_cell.angle_alpha   90.00
_cell.angle_beta   90.00
_cell.angle_gamma   90.00
#
_symmetry.space_group_name_H-M   'P 1'
#
loop_
_entity.id
_entity.type
_entity.pdbx_description
1 polymer ?
#
loop_
_entity_poly.entity_id
_entity_poly.type
_entity_poly.pdbx_seq_one_letter_code
_entity_poly.pdbx_strand_id
1 'polypeptide(L)'
;MNHLKRLQNALERFAPANTVSGLTKQFEDIAQIVFNGRYVVNGEYEIYPIDIEFYFHDEENKSIIEPQMYHVGDVPYFPVGAICPNRSGVDMTFEREGKYRASFLIRGYTYKSLVNNDEKTFTNKASQKLKEGEIDKLKPQYLWEDLFGNASIFEKGLSIVWMDNEDFNKVRIMSSARINVKKIKGEATDRMWRFTNLDADQQ
;
A
#
# COMPACT_ATOMS: atom_id res chain seq x y z
N MET A 1 1.98 -15.48 -21.86
CA MET A 1 1.10 -15.51 -20.69
C MET A 1 0.36 -14.19 -20.61
N ASN A 2 -0.97 -14.20 -20.64
CA ASN A 2 -1.76 -13.00 -20.36
C ASN A 2 -1.67 -12.75 -18.86
N HIS A 3 -0.77 -11.87 -18.44
CA HIS A 3 -0.72 -11.46 -17.05
C HIS A 3 -2.04 -10.75 -16.70
N LEU A 4 -2.68 -11.22 -15.66
CA LEU A 4 -3.84 -10.53 -15.10
C LEU A 4 -3.41 -9.11 -14.69
N LYS A 5 -4.27 -8.15 -14.94
CA LYS A 5 -4.01 -6.73 -14.65
C LYS A 5 -5.10 -6.15 -13.74
N ARG A 6 -5.53 -6.94 -12.73
CA ARG A 6 -6.64 -6.53 -11.85
C ARG A 6 -6.32 -5.24 -11.11
N LEU A 7 -5.15 -5.18 -10.45
CA LEU A 7 -4.76 -3.99 -9.71
C LEU A 7 -4.59 -2.79 -10.65
N GLN A 8 -3.84 -2.96 -11.75
CA GLN A 8 -3.66 -1.89 -12.73
C GLN A 8 -5.00 -1.34 -13.22
N ASN A 9 -5.91 -2.23 -13.65
CA ASN A 9 -7.23 -1.84 -14.14
C ASN A 9 -8.08 -1.14 -13.06
N ALA A 10 -8.02 -1.60 -11.81
CA ALA A 10 -8.75 -0.99 -10.71
C ALA A 10 -8.26 0.44 -10.43
N LEU A 11 -6.95 0.66 -10.41
CA LEU A 11 -6.35 1.95 -10.15
C LEU A 11 -6.53 2.94 -11.34
N GLU A 12 -6.34 2.47 -12.58
CA GLU A 12 -6.52 3.30 -13.78
C GLU A 12 -7.97 3.74 -14.00
N ARG A 13 -8.94 2.90 -13.59
CA ARG A 13 -10.37 3.19 -13.72
C ARG A 13 -10.99 3.77 -12.45
N PHE A 14 -10.18 4.06 -11.45
CA PHE A 14 -10.69 4.59 -10.19
C PHE A 14 -11.44 5.91 -10.42
N ALA A 15 -12.71 5.92 -10.01
CA ALA A 15 -13.58 7.08 -10.03
C ALA A 15 -14.07 7.33 -8.60
N PRO A 16 -13.49 8.32 -7.88
CA PRO A 16 -13.71 8.47 -6.46
C PRO A 16 -15.16 8.82 -6.13
N ALA A 17 -15.71 8.19 -5.11
CA ALA A 17 -16.96 8.59 -4.52
C ALA A 17 -16.82 9.91 -3.76
N ASN A 18 -17.88 10.72 -3.74
CA ASN A 18 -17.90 12.04 -3.10
C ASN A 18 -18.09 11.99 -1.58
N THR A 19 -18.10 10.79 -0.98
CA THR A 19 -18.32 10.60 0.45
C THR A 19 -17.26 9.69 1.05
N VAL A 20 -16.93 9.91 2.32
CA VAL A 20 -15.99 9.06 3.07
C VAL A 20 -16.42 7.59 3.06
N SER A 21 -17.72 7.32 3.28
CA SER A 21 -18.26 5.96 3.28
C SER A 21 -18.14 5.28 1.91
N GLY A 22 -18.43 6.00 0.82
CA GLY A 22 -18.27 5.50 -0.54
C GLY A 22 -16.82 5.19 -0.87
N LEU A 23 -15.89 6.08 -0.50
CA LEU A 23 -14.45 5.85 -0.65
C LEU A 23 -13.98 4.66 0.19
N THR A 24 -14.46 4.53 1.44
CA THR A 24 -14.08 3.39 2.29
C THR A 24 -14.40 2.07 1.60
N LYS A 25 -15.59 1.95 0.99
CA LYS A 25 -15.95 0.74 0.24
C LYS A 25 -15.07 0.53 -0.98
N GLN A 26 -14.79 1.58 -1.75
CA GLN A 26 -13.90 1.49 -2.91
C GLN A 26 -12.48 1.07 -2.51
N PHE A 27 -11.97 1.59 -1.40
CA PHE A 27 -10.66 1.21 -0.87
C PHE A 27 -10.64 -0.22 -0.35
N GLU A 28 -11.73 -0.70 0.24
CA GLU A 28 -11.87 -2.12 0.61
C GLU A 28 -11.80 -3.02 -0.62
N ASP A 29 -12.48 -2.67 -1.71
CA ASP A 29 -12.44 -3.41 -2.98
C ASP A 29 -11.03 -3.43 -3.57
N ILE A 30 -10.30 -2.30 -3.54
CA ILE A 30 -8.89 -2.24 -3.96
C ILE A 30 -8.02 -3.09 -3.04
N ALA A 31 -8.22 -3.02 -1.71
CA ALA A 31 -7.48 -3.82 -0.74
C ALA A 31 -7.64 -5.33 -0.99
N GLN A 32 -8.85 -5.79 -1.35
CA GLN A 32 -9.07 -7.18 -1.76
C GLN A 32 -8.17 -7.56 -2.95
N ILE A 33 -7.98 -6.67 -3.92
CA ILE A 33 -7.12 -6.93 -5.07
C ILE A 33 -5.64 -6.92 -4.64
N VAL A 34 -5.23 -5.95 -3.82
CA VAL A 34 -3.85 -5.84 -3.32
C VAL A 34 -3.44 -7.08 -2.52
N PHE A 35 -4.33 -7.60 -1.67
CA PHE A 35 -4.05 -8.82 -0.89
C PHE A 35 -4.10 -10.11 -1.73
N ASN A 36 -4.49 -10.01 -3.00
CA ASN A 36 -4.46 -11.09 -3.98
C ASN A 36 -3.37 -10.86 -5.04
N GLY A 37 -2.28 -10.23 -4.65
CA GLY A 37 -1.13 -10.01 -5.53
C GLY A 37 0.15 -9.79 -4.75
N ARG A 38 1.22 -9.56 -5.47
CA ARG A 38 2.56 -9.39 -4.90
C ARG A 38 3.47 -8.56 -5.78
N TYR A 39 4.49 -7.98 -5.19
CA TYR A 39 5.65 -7.49 -5.92
C TYR A 39 6.64 -8.63 -6.15
N VAL A 40 7.18 -8.71 -7.34
CA VAL A 40 8.33 -9.56 -7.67
C VAL A 40 9.51 -8.64 -7.93
N VAL A 41 10.56 -8.81 -7.16
CA VAL A 41 11.77 -7.96 -7.21
C VAL A 41 12.91 -8.78 -7.79
N ASN A 42 13.46 -8.32 -8.92
CA ASN A 42 14.54 -8.95 -9.68
C ASN A 42 14.31 -10.42 -10.08
N GLY A 43 13.10 -10.96 -9.88
CA GLY A 43 12.82 -12.39 -10.02
C GLY A 43 13.40 -13.25 -8.89
N GLU A 44 13.91 -12.63 -7.82
CA GLU A 44 14.62 -13.30 -6.72
C GLU A 44 13.77 -13.42 -5.45
N TYR A 45 12.84 -12.49 -5.25
CA TYR A 45 11.95 -12.52 -4.09
C TYR A 45 10.59 -11.91 -4.38
N GLU A 46 9.63 -12.30 -3.56
CA GLU A 46 8.25 -11.86 -3.59
C GLU A 46 7.91 -11.13 -2.30
N ILE A 47 7.11 -10.04 -2.43
CA ILE A 47 6.62 -9.24 -1.32
C ILE A 47 5.11 -9.19 -1.40
N TYR A 48 4.45 -9.76 -0.40
CA TYR A 48 3.00 -9.84 -0.28
C TYR A 48 2.49 -8.81 0.72
N PRO A 49 1.78 -7.75 0.31
CA PRO A 49 1.16 -6.81 1.23
C PRO A 49 0.11 -7.50 2.11
N ILE A 50 0.13 -7.21 3.42
CA ILE A 50 -0.85 -7.76 4.37
C ILE A 50 -1.54 -6.67 5.21
N ASP A 51 -1.02 -5.45 5.20
CA ASP A 51 -1.59 -4.30 5.91
C ASP A 51 -1.30 -3.04 5.09
N ILE A 52 -2.35 -2.28 4.74
CA ILE A 52 -2.24 -1.08 3.89
C ILE A 52 -3.10 0.05 4.43
N GLU A 53 -2.66 1.29 4.21
CA GLU A 53 -3.41 2.51 4.54
C GLU A 53 -3.62 3.37 3.31
N PHE A 54 -4.88 3.80 3.07
CA PHE A 54 -5.20 4.69 1.98
C PHE A 54 -5.15 6.16 2.39
N TYR A 55 -4.76 6.98 1.42
CA TYR A 55 -4.75 8.44 1.47
C TYR A 55 -5.46 8.98 0.24
N PHE A 56 -6.29 10.00 0.41
CA PHE A 56 -7.05 10.59 -0.68
C PHE A 56 -7.33 12.06 -0.43
N HIS A 57 -7.05 12.89 -1.43
CA HIS A 57 -7.32 14.34 -1.43
C HIS A 57 -8.04 14.72 -2.72
N ASP A 58 -9.26 15.24 -2.60
CA ASP A 58 -10.05 15.74 -3.72
C ASP A 58 -9.62 17.16 -4.07
N GLU A 59 -8.90 17.32 -5.17
CA GLU A 59 -8.45 18.65 -5.64
C GLU A 59 -9.51 19.38 -6.43
N GLU A 60 -10.38 18.65 -7.14
CA GLU A 60 -11.42 19.22 -8.01
C GLU A 60 -12.58 19.80 -7.20
N ASN A 61 -13.22 18.98 -6.38
CA ASN A 61 -14.46 19.36 -5.68
C ASN A 61 -14.23 19.78 -4.23
N LYS A 62 -13.04 19.55 -3.68
CA LYS A 62 -12.72 19.80 -2.27
C LYS A 62 -13.65 19.09 -1.28
N SER A 63 -14.32 18.03 -1.71
CA SER A 63 -15.28 17.28 -0.89
C SER A 63 -14.61 16.51 0.24
N ILE A 64 -13.38 16.05 0.00
CA ILE A 64 -12.58 15.27 0.94
C ILE A 64 -11.16 15.81 0.93
N ILE A 65 -10.78 16.42 2.05
CA ILE A 65 -9.47 17.04 2.24
C ILE A 65 -8.57 16.12 3.08
N GLU A 66 -7.35 15.88 2.62
CA GLU A 66 -6.32 15.14 3.35
C GLU A 66 -5.10 16.03 3.58
N PRO A 67 -5.01 16.71 4.73
CA PRO A 67 -3.94 17.68 4.98
C PRO A 67 -2.57 17.04 5.21
N GLN A 68 -2.52 15.73 5.37
CA GLN A 68 -1.27 14.98 5.61
C GLN A 68 -0.79 14.25 4.37
N MET A 69 -1.53 14.35 3.27
CA MET A 69 -1.05 13.81 2.02
C MET A 69 0.17 14.63 1.59
N TYR A 70 1.29 13.95 1.41
CA TYR A 70 2.45 14.57 0.81
C TYR A 70 2.06 15.12 -0.57
N HIS A 71 2.69 16.22 -0.97
CA HIS A 71 2.59 16.71 -2.33
C HIS A 71 1.25 17.32 -2.78
N VAL A 72 0.43 17.79 -1.84
CA VAL A 72 -0.65 18.71 -2.21
C VAL A 72 -0.02 20.07 -2.55
N GLY A 73 -0.13 20.52 -3.79
CA GLY A 73 0.41 21.80 -4.25
C GLY A 73 1.42 21.65 -5.37
N ASP A 74 2.63 22.17 -5.21
CA ASP A 74 3.61 22.38 -6.29
C ASP A 74 4.36 21.12 -6.78
N VAL A 75 3.98 19.93 -6.32
CA VAL A 75 4.63 18.68 -6.71
C VAL A 75 3.93 18.06 -7.92
N PRO A 76 4.66 17.59 -8.93
CA PRO A 76 4.09 16.89 -10.08
C PRO A 76 3.23 15.67 -9.65
N TYR A 77 2.21 15.36 -10.46
CA TYR A 77 1.43 14.13 -10.25
C TYR A 77 2.27 12.92 -10.59
N PHE A 78 2.10 11.87 -9.80
CA PHE A 78 2.73 10.60 -10.07
C PHE A 78 1.83 9.74 -10.98
N PRO A 79 2.42 8.97 -11.92
CA PRO A 79 1.65 8.03 -12.71
C PRO A 79 1.01 6.95 -11.83
N VAL A 80 -0.07 6.36 -12.31
CA VAL A 80 -0.71 5.21 -11.65
C VAL A 80 0.29 4.06 -11.51
N GLY A 81 0.40 3.50 -10.32
CA GLY A 81 1.32 2.43 -10.00
C GLY A 81 2.77 2.88 -9.73
N ALA A 82 3.03 4.19 -9.61
CA ALA A 82 4.34 4.64 -9.17
C ALA A 82 4.59 4.23 -7.72
N ILE A 83 5.79 3.70 -7.48
CA ILE A 83 6.29 3.38 -6.15
C ILE A 83 7.00 4.61 -5.61
N CYS A 84 6.46 5.19 -4.56
CA CYS A 84 6.96 6.42 -3.97
C CYS A 84 7.48 6.20 -2.55
N PRO A 85 8.81 6.13 -2.37
CA PRO A 85 9.39 6.06 -1.04
C PRO A 85 9.18 7.37 -0.28
N ASN A 86 8.79 7.26 0.97
CA ASN A 86 8.64 8.39 1.86
C ASN A 86 9.14 8.05 3.28
N ARG A 87 9.05 9.02 4.18
CA ARG A 87 9.50 8.87 5.58
C ARG A 87 8.79 7.75 6.33
N SER A 88 7.56 7.44 5.97
CA SER A 88 6.70 6.47 6.66
C SER A 88 6.70 5.10 6.00
N GLY A 89 7.40 4.93 4.85
CA GLY A 89 7.44 3.68 4.12
C GLY A 89 7.36 3.87 2.60
N VAL A 90 6.59 3.03 1.95
CA VAL A 90 6.43 3.02 0.49
C VAL A 90 4.96 3.14 0.14
N ASP A 91 4.63 4.17 -0.64
CA ASP A 91 3.32 4.35 -1.22
C ASP A 91 3.26 3.83 -2.65
N MET A 92 2.13 3.28 -3.04
CA MET A 92 1.74 3.12 -4.43
C MET A 92 0.72 4.19 -4.79
N THR A 93 1.00 4.98 -5.81
CA THR A 93 0.15 6.11 -6.21
C THR A 93 -0.86 5.74 -7.28
N PHE A 94 -2.02 6.42 -7.27
CA PHE A 94 -3.05 6.35 -8.31
C PHE A 94 -3.74 7.70 -8.44
N GLU A 95 -2.94 8.70 -8.79
CA GLU A 95 -3.37 10.10 -8.91
C GLU A 95 -3.98 10.40 -10.28
N ARG A 96 -4.77 11.47 -10.35
CA ARG A 96 -5.28 12.04 -11.60
C ARG A 96 -5.18 13.56 -11.57
N GLU A 97 -4.36 14.09 -12.46
CA GLU A 97 -4.06 15.51 -12.55
C GLU A 97 -5.32 16.39 -12.57
N GLY A 98 -5.34 17.42 -11.72
CA GLY A 98 -6.43 18.36 -11.56
C GLY A 98 -7.70 17.80 -10.93
N LYS A 99 -7.72 16.52 -10.55
CA LYS A 99 -8.89 15.87 -9.97
C LYS A 99 -8.63 15.41 -8.53
N TYR A 100 -7.67 14.54 -8.34
CA TYR A 100 -7.37 14.01 -7.01
C TYR A 100 -5.95 13.48 -6.91
N ARG A 101 -5.46 13.46 -5.68
CA ARG A 101 -4.29 12.70 -5.30
C ARG A 101 -4.70 11.51 -4.45
N ALA A 102 -4.14 10.36 -4.75
CA ALA A 102 -4.46 9.12 -4.04
C ALA A 102 -3.25 8.19 -4.00
N SER A 103 -3.09 7.52 -2.86
CA SER A 103 -2.09 6.47 -2.68
C SER A 103 -2.53 5.47 -1.63
N PHE A 104 -1.86 4.33 -1.59
CA PHE A 104 -1.87 3.48 -0.41
C PHE A 104 -0.45 3.18 0.06
N LEU A 105 -0.26 3.30 1.36
CA LEU A 105 0.98 2.99 2.07
C LEU A 105 0.96 1.53 2.54
N ILE A 106 2.00 0.79 2.25
CA ILE A 106 2.15 -0.58 2.75
C ILE A 106 2.70 -0.53 4.17
N ARG A 107 1.92 -1.02 5.13
CA ARG A 107 2.23 -1.05 6.55
C ARG A 107 2.78 -2.38 7.03
N GLY A 108 2.39 -3.45 6.37
CA GLY A 108 2.85 -4.80 6.69
C GLY A 108 2.91 -5.65 5.44
N TYR A 109 3.83 -6.60 5.42
CA TYR A 109 4.04 -7.48 4.28
C TYR A 109 4.73 -8.77 4.71
N THR A 110 4.58 -9.82 3.90
CA THR A 110 5.40 -11.02 3.96
C THR A 110 6.44 -10.96 2.85
N TYR A 111 7.69 -11.24 3.19
CA TYR A 111 8.81 -11.38 2.27
C TYR A 111 9.10 -12.87 2.08
N LYS A 112 9.28 -13.29 0.84
CA LYS A 112 9.64 -14.65 0.49
C LYS A 112 10.78 -14.66 -0.52
N SER A 113 11.90 -15.27 -0.17
CA SER A 113 13.00 -15.47 -1.11
C SER A 113 12.71 -16.67 -2.01
N LEU A 114 12.88 -16.47 -3.32
CA LEU A 114 12.79 -17.55 -4.32
C LEU A 114 14.10 -18.31 -4.48
N VAL A 115 15.19 -17.78 -3.89
CA VAL A 115 16.54 -18.36 -4.03
C VAL A 115 16.82 -19.36 -2.91
N ASN A 116 16.48 -19.03 -1.66
CA ASN A 116 16.83 -19.84 -0.49
C ASN A 116 15.62 -20.29 0.35
N ASN A 117 14.40 -20.04 -0.14
CA ASN A 117 13.14 -20.33 0.55
C ASN A 117 12.97 -19.65 1.93
N ASP A 118 13.74 -18.62 2.22
CA ASP A 118 13.53 -17.82 3.44
C ASP A 118 12.23 -17.04 3.35
N GLU A 119 11.46 -17.10 4.42
CA GLU A 119 10.21 -16.34 4.56
C GLU A 119 10.23 -15.51 5.82
N LYS A 120 9.83 -14.23 5.72
CA LYS A 120 9.77 -13.30 6.85
C LYS A 120 8.51 -12.47 6.76
N THR A 121 7.79 -12.36 7.86
CA THR A 121 6.60 -11.50 7.94
C THR A 121 6.91 -10.25 8.77
N PHE A 122 6.61 -9.10 8.17
CA PHE A 122 6.76 -7.79 8.79
C PHE A 122 5.38 -7.17 8.98
N THR A 123 4.94 -7.06 10.22
CA THR A 123 3.65 -6.45 10.56
C THR A 123 3.88 -5.22 11.42
N ASN A 124 3.15 -4.15 11.16
CA ASN A 124 3.13 -3.01 12.07
C ASN A 124 2.23 -3.33 13.27
N LYS A 125 2.79 -4.01 14.25
CA LYS A 125 2.13 -4.28 15.55
C LYS A 125 2.29 -3.09 16.50
N ALA A 126 1.97 -1.87 16.05
CA ALA A 126 2.12 -0.64 16.83
C ALA A 126 1.47 -0.67 18.23
N SER A 127 0.67 -1.70 18.52
CA SER A 127 0.02 -1.93 19.80
C SER A 127 0.59 -3.09 20.63
N GLN A 128 1.55 -3.85 20.12
CA GLN A 128 2.15 -4.96 20.88
C GLN A 128 3.56 -4.56 21.35
N LYS A 129 3.81 -4.72 22.67
CA LYS A 129 5.16 -4.63 23.20
C LYS A 129 6.02 -5.70 22.52
N LEU A 130 7.16 -5.28 21.97
CA LEU A 130 8.18 -6.20 21.48
C LEU A 130 8.60 -7.13 22.62
N LYS A 131 8.74 -8.40 22.32
CA LYS A 131 9.36 -9.36 23.24
C LYS A 131 10.86 -9.09 23.29
N GLU A 132 11.49 -9.41 24.43
CA GLU A 132 12.93 -9.28 24.59
C GLU A 132 13.67 -10.05 23.49
N GLY A 133 14.55 -9.37 22.74
CA GLY A 133 15.25 -9.93 21.58
C GLY A 133 14.53 -9.78 20.23
N GLU A 134 13.28 -9.33 20.17
CA GLU A 134 12.64 -8.96 18.92
C GLU A 134 13.19 -7.59 18.45
N ILE A 135 13.80 -7.56 17.28
CA ILE A 135 14.20 -6.32 16.64
C ILE A 135 12.92 -5.64 16.14
N ASP A 136 12.76 -4.34 16.44
CA ASP A 136 11.68 -3.51 15.87
C ASP A 136 11.87 -3.35 14.35
N LYS A 137 11.64 -4.42 13.61
CA LYS A 137 11.61 -4.45 12.14
C LYS A 137 10.28 -3.94 11.58
N LEU A 138 9.45 -3.34 12.42
CA LEU A 138 8.06 -3.00 12.15
C LEU A 138 7.87 -1.61 11.57
N LYS A 139 8.93 -0.96 11.14
CA LYS A 139 8.82 0.32 10.46
C LYS A 139 8.55 0.06 8.98
N PRO A 140 7.52 0.65 8.39
CA PRO A 140 7.22 0.51 6.96
C PRO A 140 8.40 0.84 6.04
N GLN A 141 9.39 1.58 6.55
CA GLN A 141 10.63 1.90 5.85
C GLN A 141 11.49 0.67 5.48
N TYR A 142 11.36 -0.46 6.18
CA TYR A 142 12.07 -1.68 5.79
C TYR A 142 11.63 -2.23 4.43
N LEU A 143 10.39 -1.98 4.03
CA LEU A 143 9.94 -2.29 2.68
C LEU A 143 10.79 -1.55 1.63
N TRP A 144 11.21 -0.33 1.94
CA TRP A 144 12.10 0.42 1.08
C TRP A 144 13.45 -0.29 0.89
N GLU A 145 14.03 -0.82 1.97
CA GLU A 145 15.27 -1.59 1.93
C GLU A 145 15.10 -2.88 1.12
N ASP A 146 14.00 -3.60 1.32
CA ASP A 146 13.70 -4.83 0.59
C ASP A 146 13.43 -4.59 -0.91
N LEU A 147 12.80 -3.46 -1.27
CA LEU A 147 12.54 -3.12 -2.67
C LEU A 147 13.78 -2.56 -3.40
N PHE A 148 14.59 -1.77 -2.74
CA PHE A 148 15.62 -0.95 -3.39
C PHE A 148 17.03 -1.21 -2.86
N GLY A 149 17.19 -1.93 -1.75
CA GLY A 149 18.50 -2.09 -1.07
C GLY A 149 19.58 -2.76 -1.90
N ASN A 150 19.18 -3.54 -2.90
CA ASN A 150 20.12 -4.21 -3.84
C ASN A 150 20.26 -3.45 -5.17
N ALA A 151 19.72 -2.24 -5.28
CA ALA A 151 19.87 -1.45 -6.49
C ALA A 151 21.30 -0.90 -6.61
N SER A 152 21.97 -1.17 -7.71
CA SER A 152 23.28 -0.65 -8.05
C SER A 152 23.21 0.15 -9.34
N ILE A 153 23.88 1.32 -9.37
CA ILE A 153 24.00 2.13 -10.59
C ILE A 153 24.97 1.53 -11.61
N PHE A 154 25.74 0.53 -11.20
CA PHE A 154 26.75 -0.12 -12.04
C PHE A 154 26.31 -1.51 -12.54
N GLU A 155 25.23 -2.04 -12.03
CA GLU A 155 24.73 -3.36 -12.37
C GLU A 155 23.42 -3.25 -13.16
N LYS A 156 22.93 -4.40 -13.59
CA LYS A 156 21.65 -4.51 -14.29
C LYS A 156 20.53 -3.90 -13.43
N GLY A 157 19.76 -3.02 -14.03
CA GLY A 157 18.78 -2.21 -13.34
C GLY A 157 17.77 -3.00 -12.48
N LEU A 158 17.29 -2.36 -11.43
CA LEU A 158 16.25 -2.86 -10.56
C LEU A 158 14.96 -3.15 -11.36
N SER A 159 14.41 -4.35 -11.20
CA SER A 159 13.11 -4.75 -11.72
C SER A 159 12.14 -4.99 -10.58
N ILE A 160 11.10 -4.18 -10.50
CA ILE A 160 9.97 -4.38 -9.57
C ILE A 160 8.71 -4.50 -10.41
N VAL A 161 8.04 -5.64 -10.34
CA VAL A 161 6.84 -5.91 -11.11
C VAL A 161 5.72 -6.35 -10.18
N TRP A 162 4.52 -5.78 -10.36
CA TRP A 162 3.32 -6.28 -9.72
C TRP A 162 2.77 -7.51 -10.44
N MET A 163 2.43 -8.54 -9.70
CA MET A 163 1.77 -9.73 -10.21
C MET A 163 0.50 -10.03 -9.41
N ASP A 164 -0.63 -10.07 -10.10
CA ASP A 164 -1.87 -10.58 -9.53
C ASP A 164 -1.79 -12.12 -9.41
N ASN A 165 -2.30 -12.69 -8.33
CA ASN A 165 -2.45 -14.13 -8.21
C ASN A 165 -3.41 -14.67 -9.27
N GLU A 166 -3.19 -15.87 -9.78
CA GLU A 166 -4.07 -16.48 -10.78
C GLU A 166 -5.48 -16.65 -10.23
N ASP A 167 -5.57 -17.24 -9.04
CA ASP A 167 -6.82 -17.37 -8.31
C ASP A 167 -7.09 -16.12 -7.46
N PHE A 168 -8.29 -15.56 -7.62
CA PHE A 168 -8.76 -14.47 -6.78
C PHE A 168 -9.62 -15.04 -5.64
N ASN A 169 -9.05 -15.07 -4.46
CA ASN A 169 -9.73 -15.53 -3.26
C ASN A 169 -10.16 -14.33 -2.40
N LYS A 170 -11.43 -14.29 -2.04
CA LYS A 170 -11.91 -13.27 -1.11
C LYS A 170 -11.31 -13.52 0.27
N VAL A 171 -10.45 -12.59 0.72
CA VAL A 171 -9.85 -12.63 2.05
C VAL A 171 -10.69 -11.88 3.08
N ARG A 172 -10.58 -12.26 4.34
CA ARG A 172 -11.19 -11.51 5.44
C ARG A 172 -10.36 -10.26 5.71
N ILE A 173 -11.01 -9.10 5.63
CA ILE A 173 -10.37 -7.81 5.87
C ILE A 173 -10.90 -7.19 7.15
N MET A 174 -9.99 -6.67 7.98
CA MET A 174 -10.30 -5.78 9.08
C MET A 174 -10.04 -4.34 8.67
N SER A 175 -11.06 -3.49 8.77
CA SER A 175 -10.93 -2.05 8.60
C SER A 175 -10.67 -1.38 9.95
N SER A 176 -9.75 -0.41 9.99
CA SER A 176 -9.40 0.33 11.19
C SER A 176 -8.97 1.77 10.88
N ALA A 177 -8.83 2.59 11.91
CA ALA A 177 -8.25 3.93 11.78
C ALA A 177 -6.77 3.83 11.36
N ARG A 178 -6.33 4.82 10.59
CA ARG A 178 -4.93 4.93 10.16
C ARG A 178 -4.00 5.23 11.34
N ILE A 179 -2.75 4.79 11.26
CA ILE A 179 -1.77 4.96 12.34
C ILE A 179 -1.06 6.31 12.19
N ASN A 180 -0.90 7.02 13.32
CA ASN A 180 -0.16 8.28 13.41
C ASN A 180 -0.68 9.40 12.49
N VAL A 181 -1.92 9.29 12.03
CA VAL A 181 -2.58 10.34 11.26
C VAL A 181 -3.31 11.29 12.21
N LYS A 182 -3.03 12.58 12.10
CA LYS A 182 -3.73 13.59 12.92
C LYS A 182 -5.20 13.63 12.53
N LYS A 183 -6.06 13.70 13.53
CA LYS A 183 -7.50 13.85 13.33
C LYS A 183 -7.78 15.13 12.54
N ILE A 184 -8.62 15.01 11.51
CA ILE A 184 -8.99 16.16 10.69
C ILE A 184 -10.00 16.99 11.48
N LYS A 185 -9.72 18.28 11.63
CA LYS A 185 -10.60 19.21 12.36
C LYS A 185 -11.97 19.26 11.68
N GLY A 186 -13.02 18.93 12.43
CA GLY A 186 -14.40 18.92 11.92
C GLY A 186 -14.93 17.55 11.50
N GLU A 187 -14.10 16.53 11.45
CA GLU A 187 -14.57 15.15 11.26
C GLU A 187 -14.93 14.53 12.61
N ALA A 188 -16.11 13.87 12.64
CA ALA A 188 -16.62 13.25 13.87
C ALA A 188 -15.86 11.97 14.24
N THR A 189 -15.33 11.25 13.23
CA THR A 189 -14.66 9.96 13.38
C THR A 189 -13.39 9.92 12.56
N ASP A 190 -12.44 9.08 12.96
CA ASP A 190 -11.27 8.79 12.17
C ASP A 190 -11.68 8.01 10.91
N ARG A 191 -11.00 8.28 9.80
CA ARG A 191 -11.23 7.54 8.55
C ARG A 191 -10.72 6.11 8.71
N MET A 192 -11.61 5.14 8.52
CA MET A 192 -11.32 3.71 8.64
C MET A 192 -10.67 3.18 7.36
N TRP A 193 -9.57 3.79 6.94
CA TRP A 193 -8.89 3.55 5.66
C TRP A 193 -7.60 2.75 5.80
N ARG A 194 -7.43 2.05 6.90
CA ARG A 194 -6.43 1.01 7.07
C ARG A 194 -7.10 -0.34 6.97
N PHE A 195 -6.57 -1.20 6.13
CA PHE A 195 -7.08 -2.54 5.87
C PHE A 195 -6.00 -3.57 6.15
N THR A 196 -6.36 -4.59 6.92
CA THR A 196 -5.46 -5.69 7.29
C THR A 196 -6.04 -7.01 6.80
N ASN A 197 -5.24 -7.81 6.11
CA ASN A 197 -5.58 -9.16 5.70
C ASN A 197 -5.49 -10.09 6.93
N LEU A 198 -6.62 -10.66 7.35
CA LEU A 198 -6.69 -11.58 8.49
C LEU A 198 -6.34 -13.02 8.13
N ASP A 199 -6.22 -13.33 6.85
CA ASP A 199 -5.89 -14.66 6.33
C ASP A 199 -4.43 -14.76 5.86
N ALA A 200 -3.60 -13.75 6.15
CA ALA A 200 -2.21 -13.67 5.68
C ALA A 200 -1.33 -14.84 6.13
N ASP A 201 -1.59 -15.40 7.31
CA ASP A 201 -0.84 -16.56 7.85
C ASP A 201 -1.23 -17.88 7.15
N GLN A 202 -2.19 -17.85 6.21
CA GLN A 202 -2.68 -19.05 5.50
C GLN A 202 -2.25 -19.06 4.03
N GLN A 203 -1.53 -18.06 3.58
CA GLN A 203 -1.00 -17.90 2.21
C GLN A 203 0.47 -18.28 2.16
#